data_c27667419e9329040dac8b0d762ce143
#
_entry.id   c27667419e9329040dac8b0d762ce143
#
_cell.length_a   1.000
_cell.length_b   1.000
_cell.length_c   1.000
_cell.angle_alpha   90.00
_cell.angle_beta   90.00
_cell.angle_gamma   90.00
#
_symmetry.space_group_name_H-M   'P 1'
#
loop_
_entity.id
_entity.type
_entity.pdbx_description
1 polymer ?
#
loop_
_entity_poly.entity_id
_entity_poly.type
_entity_poly.pdbx_seq_one_letter_code
_entity_poly.pdbx_strand_id
1 'polypeptide(L)'
;MYKIEENLEEVAKSIKTADHLIYLSFPLLQDKRILLKAVIKIKETINKCINSILRFEYLNKKIRLYKDPKKNFKVFKDTCSTKYNISNQEIKDIIELFELAEHQEKSSMEFMKDEKVIILSENMKARQISIEKAKKFLLLAKNLLKKTQENLEINIKTQKPL
;
A
#
# COMPACT_ATOMS: atom_id res chain seq x y z
N MET A 1 -7.62 -20.49 -2.27
CA MET A 1 -6.33 -20.34 -3.01
C MET A 1 -6.51 -19.60 -4.32
N TYR A 2 -7.42 -20.03 -5.17
CA TYR A 2 -7.66 -19.36 -6.47
C TYR A 2 -7.93 -17.85 -6.34
N LYS A 3 -8.81 -17.46 -5.42
CA LYS A 3 -9.15 -16.05 -5.18
C LYS A 3 -7.97 -15.24 -4.64
N ILE A 4 -7.12 -15.88 -3.83
CA ILE A 4 -5.90 -15.22 -3.32
C ILE A 4 -4.94 -14.94 -4.47
N GLU A 5 -4.76 -15.90 -5.38
CA GLU A 5 -3.90 -15.72 -6.55
C GLU A 5 -4.40 -14.58 -7.44
N GLU A 6 -5.71 -14.53 -7.70
CA GLU A 6 -6.32 -13.42 -8.46
C GLU A 6 -6.07 -12.07 -7.80
N ASN A 7 -6.25 -12.00 -6.48
CA ASN A 7 -6.00 -10.76 -5.74
C ASN A 7 -4.55 -10.31 -5.85
N LEU A 8 -3.60 -11.25 -5.77
CA LEU A 8 -2.18 -10.92 -5.89
C LEU A 8 -1.80 -10.52 -7.31
N GLU A 9 -2.45 -11.08 -8.33
CA GLU A 9 -2.28 -10.63 -9.71
C GLU A 9 -2.76 -9.17 -9.88
N GLU A 10 -3.90 -8.82 -9.27
CA GLU A 10 -4.39 -7.45 -9.26
C GLU A 10 -3.45 -6.52 -8.51
N VAL A 11 -2.86 -6.98 -7.41
CA VAL A 11 -1.83 -6.23 -6.67
C VAL A 11 -0.64 -5.93 -7.58
N ALA A 12 -0.15 -6.92 -8.30
CA ALA A 12 0.97 -6.74 -9.22
C ALA A 12 0.65 -5.70 -10.32
N LYS A 13 -0.55 -5.75 -10.87
CA LYS A 13 -1.00 -4.77 -11.89
C LYS A 13 -1.11 -3.36 -11.30
N SER A 14 -1.63 -3.24 -10.10
CA SER A 14 -1.77 -1.95 -9.41
C SER A 14 -0.42 -1.33 -9.08
N ILE A 15 0.57 -2.15 -8.73
CA ILE A 15 1.94 -1.69 -8.50
C ILE A 15 2.52 -1.10 -9.81
N LYS A 16 2.30 -1.75 -10.94
CA LYS A 16 2.74 -1.21 -12.25
C LYS A 16 2.08 0.13 -12.56
N THR A 17 0.79 0.26 -12.27
CA THR A 17 0.06 1.53 -12.45
C THR A 17 0.65 2.62 -11.57
N ALA A 18 0.88 2.34 -10.30
CA ALA A 18 1.47 3.32 -9.36
C ALA A 18 2.90 3.70 -9.78
N ASP A 19 3.70 2.72 -10.21
CA ASP A 19 5.05 2.95 -10.73
C ASP A 19 5.03 3.93 -11.90
N HIS A 20 4.14 3.71 -12.88
CA HIS A 20 3.97 4.58 -14.02
C HIS A 20 3.57 6.00 -13.61
N LEU A 21 2.64 6.13 -12.67
CA LEU A 21 2.22 7.45 -12.17
C LEU A 21 3.37 8.21 -11.52
N ILE A 22 4.20 7.55 -10.76
CA ILE A 22 5.28 8.17 -9.99
C ILE A 22 6.49 8.48 -10.88
N TYR A 23 6.89 7.54 -11.71
CA TYR A 23 8.15 7.65 -12.47
C TYR A 23 8.00 8.28 -13.86
N LEU A 24 6.81 8.26 -14.46
CA LEU A 24 6.57 8.82 -15.78
C LEU A 24 5.60 10.00 -15.75
N SER A 25 4.37 9.78 -15.26
CA SER A 25 3.32 10.78 -15.38
C SER A 25 3.57 12.02 -14.52
N PHE A 26 3.93 11.84 -13.26
CA PHE A 26 4.14 12.98 -12.36
C PHE A 26 5.34 13.84 -12.77
N PRO A 27 6.52 13.27 -13.11
CA PRO A 27 7.64 14.11 -13.56
C PRO A 27 7.34 14.91 -14.81
N LEU A 28 6.54 14.39 -15.72
CA LEU A 28 6.17 15.08 -16.96
C LEU A 28 5.13 16.18 -16.74
N LEU A 29 4.10 15.91 -15.97
CA LEU A 29 2.93 16.77 -15.85
C LEU A 29 2.95 17.68 -14.63
N GLN A 30 3.67 17.30 -13.58
CA GLN A 30 3.76 18.03 -12.31
C GLN A 30 2.38 18.35 -11.70
N ASP A 31 1.39 17.49 -11.96
CA ASP A 31 0.03 17.63 -11.47
C ASP A 31 -0.10 16.91 -10.12
N LYS A 32 -0.48 17.65 -9.07
CA LYS A 32 -0.68 17.12 -7.72
C LYS A 32 -1.62 15.92 -7.68
N ARG A 33 -2.64 15.89 -8.55
CA ARG A 33 -3.63 14.81 -8.60
C ARG A 33 -3.01 13.47 -8.95
N ILE A 34 -1.95 13.49 -9.75
CA ILE A 34 -1.22 12.26 -10.12
C ILE A 34 -0.55 11.66 -8.91
N LEU A 35 0.13 12.48 -8.12
CA LEU A 35 0.82 12.01 -6.91
C LEU A 35 -0.16 11.52 -5.85
N LEU A 36 -1.25 12.24 -5.65
CA LEU A 36 -2.32 11.83 -4.74
C LEU A 36 -2.95 10.50 -5.17
N LYS A 37 -3.25 10.35 -6.45
CA LYS A 37 -3.80 9.12 -7.02
C LYS A 37 -2.84 7.95 -6.84
N ALA A 38 -1.55 8.17 -7.02
CA ALA A 38 -0.54 7.13 -6.82
C ALA A 38 -0.53 6.63 -5.38
N VAL A 39 -0.56 7.53 -4.40
CA VAL A 39 -0.57 7.18 -2.98
C VAL A 39 -1.81 6.38 -2.61
N ILE A 40 -2.99 6.79 -3.07
CA ILE A 40 -4.24 6.06 -2.84
C ILE A 40 -4.17 4.66 -3.47
N LYS A 41 -3.62 4.57 -4.68
CA LYS A 41 -3.46 3.28 -5.36
C LYS A 41 -2.54 2.34 -4.59
N ILE A 42 -1.45 2.87 -4.04
CA ILE A 42 -0.51 2.10 -3.22
C ILE A 42 -1.21 1.62 -1.94
N LYS A 43 -1.98 2.49 -1.29
CA LYS A 43 -2.73 2.14 -0.07
C LYS A 43 -3.69 0.97 -0.34
N GLU A 44 -4.47 1.05 -1.41
CA GLU A 44 -5.39 -0.01 -1.81
C GLU A 44 -4.66 -1.31 -2.09
N THR A 45 -3.52 -1.22 -2.76
CA THR A 45 -2.67 -2.35 -3.12
C THR A 45 -2.12 -3.06 -1.88
N ILE A 46 -1.58 -2.30 -0.93
CA ILE A 46 -1.06 -2.85 0.32
C ILE A 46 -2.18 -3.48 1.14
N ASN A 47 -3.34 -2.84 1.19
CA ASN A 47 -4.50 -3.38 1.89
C ASN A 47 -4.94 -4.73 1.29
N LYS A 48 -4.99 -4.83 -0.02
CA LYS A 48 -5.29 -6.10 -0.72
C LYS A 48 -4.28 -7.18 -0.41
N CYS A 49 -3.01 -6.82 -0.37
CA CYS A 49 -1.94 -7.75 -0.05
C CYS A 49 -2.07 -8.28 1.38
N ILE A 50 -2.31 -7.40 2.34
CA ILE A 50 -2.55 -7.76 3.74
C ILE A 50 -3.77 -8.68 3.86
N ASN A 51 -4.86 -8.37 3.19
CA ASN A 51 -6.07 -9.19 3.20
C ASN A 51 -5.82 -10.58 2.61
N SER A 52 -4.97 -10.67 1.59
CA SER A 52 -4.58 -11.98 1.02
C SER A 52 -3.80 -12.82 2.01
N ILE A 53 -2.86 -12.21 2.74
CA ILE A 53 -2.12 -12.86 3.80
C ILE A 53 -3.07 -13.37 4.90
N LEU A 54 -3.94 -12.51 5.37
CA LEU A 54 -4.89 -12.84 6.43
C LEU A 54 -5.82 -13.99 5.99
N ARG A 55 -6.32 -13.95 4.77
CA ARG A 55 -7.18 -14.99 4.24
C ARG A 55 -6.46 -16.33 4.15
N PHE A 56 -5.22 -16.33 3.67
CA PHE A 56 -4.41 -17.54 3.60
C PHE A 56 -4.18 -18.15 4.97
N GLU A 57 -3.80 -17.34 5.95
CA GLU A 57 -3.58 -17.81 7.32
C GLU A 57 -4.88 -18.30 7.97
N TYR A 58 -6.00 -17.64 7.68
CA TYR A 58 -7.30 -18.09 8.15
C TYR A 58 -7.69 -19.44 7.56
N LEU A 59 -7.48 -19.64 6.26
CA LEU A 59 -7.79 -20.92 5.60
C LEU A 59 -6.93 -22.06 6.14
N ASN A 60 -5.73 -21.76 6.59
CA ASN A 60 -4.84 -22.74 7.24
C ASN A 60 -5.07 -22.84 8.75
N LYS A 61 -6.13 -22.24 9.26
CA LYS A 61 -6.54 -22.30 10.67
C LYS A 61 -5.48 -21.78 11.65
N LYS A 62 -4.67 -20.81 11.21
CA LYS A 62 -3.61 -20.22 12.03
C LYS A 62 -4.05 -18.97 12.78
N ILE A 63 -5.08 -18.29 12.28
CA ILE A 63 -5.60 -17.05 12.87
C ILE A 63 -7.12 -17.02 12.86
N ARG A 64 -7.67 -16.08 13.64
CA ARG A 64 -9.08 -15.68 13.54
C ARG A 64 -9.21 -14.42 12.72
N LEU A 65 -10.31 -14.28 11.99
CA LEU A 65 -10.70 -13.04 11.34
C LEU A 65 -11.90 -12.44 12.08
N TYR A 66 -11.91 -11.11 12.13
CA TYR A 66 -12.93 -10.32 12.80
C TYR A 66 -13.66 -9.46 11.78
N LYS A 67 -14.84 -8.94 12.15
CA LYS A 67 -15.57 -7.99 11.32
C LYS A 67 -14.89 -6.61 11.33
N ASP A 68 -14.21 -6.27 12.42
CA ASP A 68 -13.53 -5.00 12.58
C ASP A 68 -12.19 -5.02 11.84
N PRO A 69 -11.98 -4.17 10.81
CA PRO A 69 -10.71 -4.10 10.08
C PRO A 69 -9.51 -3.76 10.98
N LYS A 70 -9.71 -2.98 12.02
CA LYS A 70 -8.63 -2.62 12.96
C LYS A 70 -8.12 -3.84 13.71
N LYS A 71 -9.02 -4.73 14.12
CA LYS A 71 -8.65 -5.99 14.79
C LYS A 71 -7.90 -6.90 13.83
N ASN A 72 -8.32 -6.98 12.58
CA ASN A 72 -7.65 -7.79 11.57
C ASN A 72 -6.24 -7.23 11.28
N PHE A 73 -6.08 -5.94 11.23
CA PHE A 73 -4.75 -5.32 11.07
C PHE A 73 -3.85 -5.64 12.26
N LYS A 74 -4.39 -5.63 13.48
CA LYS A 74 -3.63 -6.03 14.68
C LYS A 74 -3.18 -7.49 14.58
N VAL A 75 -4.04 -8.39 14.13
CA VAL A 75 -3.67 -9.79 13.88
C VAL A 75 -2.55 -9.88 12.88
N PHE A 76 -2.63 -9.13 11.78
CA PHE A 76 -1.56 -9.07 10.79
C PHE A 76 -0.24 -8.62 11.41
N LYS A 77 -0.27 -7.52 12.14
CA LYS A 77 0.93 -6.94 12.78
C LYS A 77 1.54 -7.89 13.82
N ASP A 78 0.72 -8.47 14.69
CA ASP A 78 1.21 -9.24 15.83
C ASP A 78 1.55 -10.69 15.48
N THR A 79 0.85 -11.28 14.53
CA THR A 79 0.96 -12.71 14.21
C THR A 79 1.65 -12.97 12.87
N CYS A 80 1.30 -12.24 11.83
CA CYS A 80 1.77 -12.53 10.48
C CYS A 80 3.10 -11.87 10.13
N SER A 81 3.41 -10.72 10.72
CA SER A 81 4.60 -9.95 10.34
C SER A 81 5.90 -10.76 10.48
N THR A 82 6.06 -11.48 11.57
CA THR A 82 7.26 -12.28 11.81
C THR A 82 7.36 -13.43 10.79
N LYS A 83 6.28 -14.13 10.56
CA LYS A 83 6.23 -15.24 9.61
C LYS A 83 6.57 -14.81 8.19
N TYR A 84 6.10 -13.64 7.79
CA TYR A 84 6.32 -13.10 6.44
C TYR A 84 7.55 -12.23 6.34
N ASN A 85 8.35 -12.20 7.40
CA ASN A 85 9.60 -11.43 7.46
C ASN A 85 9.38 -9.93 7.20
N ILE A 86 8.28 -9.40 7.71
CA ILE A 86 7.94 -7.98 7.62
C ILE A 86 8.53 -7.27 8.84
N SER A 87 9.39 -6.28 8.60
CA SER A 87 10.09 -5.58 9.68
C SER A 87 9.18 -4.60 10.42
N ASN A 88 9.60 -4.22 11.62
CA ASN A 88 8.91 -3.19 12.39
C ASN A 88 8.87 -1.85 11.64
N GLN A 89 9.94 -1.53 10.88
CA GLN A 89 9.97 -0.32 10.07
C GLN A 89 8.94 -0.39 8.94
N GLU A 90 8.81 -1.53 8.29
CA GLU A 90 7.78 -1.71 7.26
C GLU A 90 6.37 -1.57 7.82
N ILE A 91 6.12 -2.08 9.02
CA ILE A 91 4.83 -1.91 9.71
C ILE A 91 4.56 -0.43 9.98
N LYS A 92 5.56 0.31 10.46
CA LYS A 92 5.43 1.75 10.71
C LYS A 92 5.12 2.52 9.42
N ASP A 93 5.78 2.14 8.33
CA ASP A 93 5.56 2.76 7.03
C ASP A 93 4.14 2.48 6.49
N ILE A 94 3.64 1.27 6.71
CA ILE A 94 2.25 0.91 6.35
C ILE A 94 1.26 1.78 7.14
N ILE A 95 1.47 1.92 8.43
CA ILE A 95 0.62 2.74 9.29
C ILE A 95 0.66 4.21 8.83
N GLU A 96 1.84 4.74 8.54
CA GLU A 96 1.99 6.10 8.02
C GLU A 96 1.20 6.30 6.73
N LEU A 97 1.30 5.34 5.80
CA LEU A 97 0.56 5.39 4.54
C LEU A 97 -0.96 5.40 4.77
N PHE A 98 -1.46 4.55 5.67
CA PHE A 98 -2.89 4.47 5.96
C PHE A 98 -3.40 5.77 6.61
N GLU A 99 -2.62 6.33 7.53
CA GLU A 99 -2.96 7.61 8.17
C GLU A 99 -2.95 8.75 7.16
N LEU A 100 -1.98 8.77 6.25
CA LEU A 100 -1.90 9.78 5.20
C LEU A 100 -3.10 9.68 4.24
N ALA A 101 -3.47 8.49 3.83
CA ALA A 101 -4.64 8.27 2.97
C ALA A 101 -5.94 8.69 3.66
N GLU A 102 -6.09 8.38 4.94
CA GLU A 102 -7.25 8.81 5.73
C GLU A 102 -7.30 10.33 5.85
N HIS A 103 -6.15 10.96 6.10
CA HIS A 103 -6.04 12.41 6.16
C HIS A 103 -6.46 13.05 4.83
N GLN A 104 -6.06 12.46 3.71
CA GLN A 104 -6.45 12.93 2.38
C GLN A 104 -7.97 12.85 2.16
N GLU A 105 -8.62 11.78 2.60
CA GLU A 105 -10.08 11.64 2.48
C GLU A 105 -10.85 12.74 3.22
N LYS A 106 -10.26 13.25 4.30
CA LYS A 106 -10.83 14.30 5.15
C LYS A 106 -10.26 15.67 4.83
N SER A 107 -9.52 15.81 3.74
CA SER A 107 -8.88 17.08 3.42
C SER A 107 -9.90 18.11 2.93
N SER A 108 -9.70 19.37 3.35
CA SER A 108 -10.47 20.50 2.87
C SER A 108 -9.75 21.23 1.75
N MET A 109 -8.45 21.07 1.63
CA MET A 109 -7.63 21.73 0.62
C MET A 109 -6.36 20.95 0.35
N GLU A 110 -5.96 20.93 -0.93
CA GLU A 110 -4.71 20.33 -1.39
C GLU A 110 -4.03 21.31 -2.34
N PHE A 111 -2.73 21.54 -2.17
CA PHE A 111 -1.97 22.43 -3.03
C PHE A 111 -0.51 22.03 -3.14
N MET A 112 0.15 22.49 -4.20
CA MET A 112 1.59 22.28 -4.41
C MET A 112 2.39 23.40 -3.77
N LYS A 113 3.46 23.03 -3.06
CA LYS A 113 4.44 23.96 -2.53
C LYS A 113 5.81 23.26 -2.52
N ASP A 114 6.80 23.90 -3.15
CA ASP A 114 8.17 23.37 -3.19
C ASP A 114 8.24 21.91 -3.66
N GLU A 115 7.52 21.60 -4.75
CA GLU A 115 7.43 20.27 -5.35
C GLU A 115 6.78 19.19 -4.45
N LYS A 116 6.12 19.63 -3.38
CA LYS A 116 5.38 18.73 -2.48
C LYS A 116 3.91 19.03 -2.53
N VAL A 117 3.09 18.01 -2.34
CA VAL A 117 1.65 18.19 -2.16
C VAL A 117 1.37 18.38 -0.68
N ILE A 118 0.78 19.52 -0.33
CA ILE A 118 0.34 19.82 1.03
C ILE A 118 -1.14 19.49 1.13
N ILE A 119 -1.50 18.72 2.14
CA ILE A 119 -2.88 18.31 2.41
C ILE A 119 -3.30 18.92 3.74
N LEU A 120 -4.30 19.81 3.69
CA LEU A 120 -4.86 20.43 4.89
C LEU A 120 -6.19 19.76 5.26
N SER A 121 -6.31 19.36 6.52
CA SER A 121 -7.57 18.88 7.07
C SER A 121 -8.42 20.04 7.56
N GLU A 122 -9.69 19.77 7.89
CA GLU A 122 -10.63 20.76 8.40
C GLU A 122 -10.14 21.47 9.67
N ASN A 123 -9.37 20.77 10.50
CA ASN A 123 -8.77 21.35 11.71
C ASN A 123 -7.39 21.96 11.46
N MET A 124 -7.07 22.27 10.22
CA MET A 124 -5.83 22.95 9.76
C MET A 124 -4.55 22.15 10.03
N LYS A 125 -4.63 20.86 10.27
CA LYS A 125 -3.45 20.00 10.33
C LYS A 125 -2.93 19.77 8.92
N ALA A 126 -1.64 20.02 8.71
CA ALA A 126 -0.99 19.86 7.42
C ALA A 126 -0.19 18.57 7.39
N ARG A 127 -0.33 17.82 6.30
CA ARG A 127 0.56 16.71 5.95
C ARG A 127 1.07 16.93 4.53
N GLN A 128 2.20 16.33 4.22
CA GLN A 128 2.80 16.53 2.92
C GLN A 128 3.17 15.20 2.27
N ILE A 129 3.06 15.17 0.94
CA ILE A 129 3.52 14.08 0.10
C ILE A 129 4.57 14.61 -0.85
N SER A 130 5.79 14.08 -0.76
CA SER A 130 6.84 14.31 -1.75
C SER A 130 6.91 13.13 -2.70
N ILE A 131 7.56 13.32 -3.85
CA ILE A 131 7.80 12.21 -4.77
C ILE A 131 8.68 11.12 -4.13
N GLU A 132 9.64 11.52 -3.29
CA GLU A 132 10.48 10.58 -2.54
C GLU A 132 9.65 9.71 -1.59
N LYS A 133 8.69 10.31 -0.91
CA LYS A 133 7.77 9.58 -0.03
C LYS A 133 6.89 8.61 -0.83
N ALA A 134 6.38 9.04 -1.98
CA ALA A 134 5.61 8.17 -2.86
C ALA A 134 6.44 6.99 -3.36
N LYS A 135 7.70 7.22 -3.73
CA LYS A 135 8.64 6.16 -4.13
C LYS A 135 8.90 5.17 -3.00
N LYS A 136 9.04 5.68 -1.79
CA LYS A 136 9.21 4.84 -0.57
C LYS A 136 8.00 3.92 -0.38
N PHE A 137 6.79 4.44 -0.50
CA PHE A 137 5.57 3.64 -0.38
C PHE A 137 5.44 2.62 -1.52
N LEU A 138 5.85 2.99 -2.72
CA LEU A 138 5.85 2.06 -3.85
C LEU A 138 6.81 0.89 -3.61
N LEU A 139 8.00 1.18 -3.11
CA LEU A 139 8.97 0.14 -2.77
C LEU A 139 8.44 -0.77 -1.67
N LEU A 140 7.79 -0.19 -0.67
CA LEU A 140 7.11 -0.94 0.39
C LEU A 140 6.10 -1.94 -0.19
N ALA A 141 5.28 -1.51 -1.13
CA ALA A 141 4.29 -2.36 -1.79
C ALA A 141 4.96 -3.50 -2.58
N LYS A 142 6.03 -3.18 -3.32
CA LYS A 142 6.80 -4.17 -4.08
C LYS A 142 7.40 -5.24 -3.17
N ASN A 143 7.99 -4.81 -2.06
CA ASN A 143 8.61 -5.72 -1.09
C ASN A 143 7.56 -6.59 -0.40
N LEU A 144 6.42 -6.02 -0.04
CA LEU A 144 5.34 -6.76 0.59
C LEU A 144 4.78 -7.84 -0.34
N LEU A 145 4.57 -7.51 -1.62
CA LEU A 145 4.12 -8.49 -2.62
C LEU A 145 5.13 -9.63 -2.74
N LYS A 146 6.41 -9.31 -2.86
CA LYS A 146 7.47 -10.31 -2.98
C LYS A 146 7.49 -11.26 -1.78
N LYS A 147 7.43 -10.72 -0.57
CA LYS A 147 7.41 -11.52 0.66
C LYS A 147 6.17 -12.40 0.76
N THR A 148 5.03 -11.87 0.30
CA THR A 148 3.78 -12.61 0.26
C THR A 148 3.87 -13.78 -0.73
N GLN A 149 4.36 -13.54 -1.93
CA GLN A 149 4.53 -14.58 -2.94
C GLN A 149 5.47 -15.68 -2.47
N GLU A 150 6.59 -15.33 -1.87
CA GLU A 150 7.57 -16.28 -1.36
C GLU A 150 6.97 -17.18 -0.27
N ASN A 151 6.21 -16.61 0.65
CA ASN A 151 5.62 -17.34 1.77
C ASN A 151 4.41 -18.17 1.38
N LEU A 152 3.66 -17.75 0.38
CA LEU A 152 2.51 -18.48 -0.13
C LEU A 152 2.90 -19.48 -1.23
N GLU A 153 4.17 -19.48 -1.64
CA GLU A 153 4.69 -20.29 -2.75
C GLU A 153 3.90 -20.09 -4.05
N ILE A 154 3.40 -18.88 -4.24
CA ILE A 154 2.65 -18.50 -5.43
C ILE A 154 3.57 -17.79 -6.39
N ASN A 155 3.75 -18.36 -7.59
CA ASN A 155 4.43 -17.70 -8.69
C ASN A 155 3.41 -16.90 -9.50
N ILE A 156 3.36 -15.61 -9.26
CA ILE A 156 2.60 -14.74 -10.13
C ILE A 156 3.47 -14.47 -11.36
N LYS A 157 2.96 -14.78 -12.54
CA LYS A 157 3.57 -14.35 -13.78
C LYS A 157 3.46 -12.83 -13.90
N THR A 158 4.32 -12.13 -13.21
CA THR A 158 4.55 -10.74 -13.54
C THR A 158 5.12 -10.73 -14.93
N GLN A 159 4.48 -10.07 -15.86
CA GLN A 159 5.10 -9.77 -17.13
C GLN A 159 6.43 -9.10 -16.81
N LYS A 160 7.52 -9.82 -17.09
CA LYS A 160 8.85 -9.23 -16.99
C LYS A 160 8.86 -7.99 -17.87
N PRO A 161 9.29 -6.84 -17.37
CA PRO A 161 9.56 -5.74 -18.25
C PRO A 161 10.61 -6.22 -19.26
N LEU A 162 10.26 -6.10 -20.47
CA LEU A 162 11.20 -6.36 -21.55
C LEU A 162 12.36 -5.37 -21.47
#